data_61de1354da435a7b2ccd8c62411fbb97
#
_entry.id   61de1354da435a7b2ccd8c62411fbb97
#
_cell.length_a   1.000
_cell.length_b   1.000
_cell.length_c   1.000
_cell.angle_alpha   90.00
_cell.angle_beta   90.00
_cell.angle_gamma   90.00
#
_symmetry.space_group_name_H-M   'P 1'
#
loop_
_entity.id
_entity.type
_entity.pdbx_description
1 polymer ?
#
loop_
_entity_poly.entity_id
_entity_poly.type
_entity_poly.pdbx_seq_one_letter_code
_entity_poly.pdbx_strand_id
1 'polypeptide(L)'
;MICGLSSASRAQDEKFPLPYEAPKPTMVGDYVATGSIDFGWRFTALSGSEIGYRSIVDIPSGPTLGFSRIELRSPENTGRVFDDLLVEGTGIGGEPTSSFRTRVAKRGIYVVDYRHSRFQTYNFVPDFANPLFFDGSLVAPHGWDRERQLDSLDVTVFQEHHVEGHFGFFRTAQSGLALGTDVSSDTLVFDRNLDNGGQDYRGGVTLRWPTWLVTVEQRIGVFYRVESDSADPTVVTCP
;
A
#
# COMPACT_ATOMS: atom_id res chain seq x y z
N MET A 1 54.68 -16.70 -18.03
CA MET A 1 53.97 -16.16 -19.20
C MET A 1 52.49 -16.33 -18.90
N ILE A 2 51.84 -15.30 -18.31
CA ILE A 2 50.47 -15.35 -17.85
C ILE A 2 49.70 -14.42 -18.77
N CYS A 3 48.83 -14.98 -19.64
CA CYS A 3 47.93 -14.24 -20.53
C CYS A 3 46.71 -13.79 -19.72
N GLY A 4 46.61 -12.51 -19.46
CA GLY A 4 45.43 -11.89 -18.90
C GLY A 4 44.37 -11.68 -19.98
N LEU A 5 43.23 -12.37 -19.84
CA LEU A 5 42.04 -12.09 -20.61
C LEU A 5 41.23 -10.97 -19.91
N SER A 6 41.38 -9.76 -20.39
CA SER A 6 40.56 -8.62 -20.05
C SER A 6 39.24 -8.73 -20.84
N SER A 7 38.19 -9.24 -20.22
CA SER A 7 36.84 -9.13 -20.74
C SER A 7 36.32 -7.74 -20.42
N ALA A 8 36.43 -6.84 -21.38
CA ALA A 8 35.71 -5.57 -21.36
C ALA A 8 34.21 -5.88 -21.50
N SER A 9 33.50 -5.83 -20.38
CA SER A 9 32.04 -5.74 -20.37
C SER A 9 31.67 -4.42 -21.02
N ARG A 10 31.28 -4.45 -22.29
CA ARG A 10 30.52 -3.38 -22.90
C ARG A 10 29.14 -3.40 -22.24
N ALA A 11 28.95 -2.53 -21.27
CA ALA A 11 27.60 -2.09 -20.92
C ALA A 11 27.03 -1.50 -22.21
N GLN A 12 26.10 -2.21 -22.82
CA GLN A 12 25.26 -1.65 -23.87
C GLN A 12 24.43 -0.59 -23.17
N ASP A 13 24.73 0.67 -23.45
CA ASP A 13 23.80 1.77 -23.30
C ASP A 13 22.63 1.51 -24.25
N GLU A 14 21.77 0.60 -23.86
CA GLU A 14 20.45 0.47 -24.44
C GLU A 14 19.69 1.74 -24.02
N LYS A 15 19.81 2.78 -24.82
CA LYS A 15 18.86 3.88 -24.81
C LYS A 15 17.50 3.28 -25.05
N PHE A 16 16.80 2.95 -23.96
CA PHE A 16 15.36 2.79 -24.03
C PHE A 16 14.83 4.06 -24.67
N PRO A 17 14.21 3.98 -25.85
CA PRO A 17 13.51 5.12 -26.36
C PRO A 17 12.42 5.41 -25.33
N LEU A 18 12.59 6.49 -24.60
CA LEU A 18 11.49 7.14 -23.93
C LEU A 18 10.89 8.14 -24.92
N PRO A 19 9.99 7.77 -25.81
CA PRO A 19 9.18 8.72 -26.50
C PRO A 19 7.88 8.89 -25.72
N TYR A 20 7.96 9.11 -24.42
CA TYR A 20 6.81 9.61 -23.71
C TYR A 20 6.89 11.13 -23.79
N GLU A 21 6.37 11.67 -24.88
CA GLU A 21 6.05 13.08 -24.95
C GLU A 21 5.07 13.37 -23.82
N ALA A 22 5.46 14.19 -22.85
CA ALA A 22 4.59 14.54 -21.74
C ALA A 22 3.22 14.97 -22.29
N PRO A 23 2.09 14.49 -21.72
CA PRO A 23 0.78 14.81 -22.24
C PRO A 23 0.60 16.32 -22.31
N LYS A 24 0.16 16.82 -23.46
CA LYS A 24 -0.05 18.25 -23.65
C LYS A 24 -1.23 18.71 -22.81
N PRO A 25 -1.06 19.80 -22.04
CA PRO A 25 -2.14 20.33 -21.23
C PRO A 25 -3.33 20.74 -22.12
N THR A 26 -4.52 20.38 -21.71
CA THR A 26 -5.76 20.70 -22.42
C THR A 26 -6.66 21.53 -21.51
N MET A 27 -7.28 22.57 -22.06
CA MET A 27 -8.26 23.37 -21.32
C MET A 27 -9.59 22.61 -21.21
N VAL A 28 -10.09 22.46 -19.99
CA VAL A 28 -11.39 21.87 -19.66
C VAL A 28 -12.14 22.86 -18.78
N GLY A 29 -13.01 23.69 -19.38
CA GLY A 29 -13.61 24.82 -18.70
C GLY A 29 -12.53 25.82 -18.21
N ASP A 30 -12.56 26.15 -16.93
CA ASP A 30 -11.61 27.08 -16.30
C ASP A 30 -10.32 26.40 -15.82
N TYR A 31 -10.10 25.12 -16.17
CA TYR A 31 -8.97 24.32 -15.70
C TYR A 31 -8.08 23.87 -16.84
N VAL A 32 -6.81 23.80 -16.58
CA VAL A 32 -5.82 23.09 -17.40
C VAL A 32 -5.77 21.66 -16.90
N ALA A 33 -6.12 20.72 -17.74
CA ALA A 33 -6.09 19.29 -17.46
C ALA A 33 -4.81 18.68 -18.03
N THR A 34 -4.11 17.91 -17.23
CA THR A 34 -3.02 17.02 -17.65
C THR A 34 -3.24 15.66 -17.03
N GLY A 35 -2.87 14.60 -17.72
CA GLY A 35 -3.01 13.27 -17.15
C GLY A 35 -2.43 12.18 -18.02
N SER A 36 -2.12 11.07 -17.38
CA SER A 36 -1.76 9.83 -17.99
C SER A 36 -2.46 8.69 -17.28
N ILE A 37 -2.95 7.73 -18.02
CA ILE A 37 -3.57 6.52 -17.49
C ILE A 37 -2.86 5.35 -18.16
N ASP A 38 -2.22 4.53 -17.34
CA ASP A 38 -1.59 3.30 -17.78
C ASP A 38 -2.52 2.14 -17.42
N PHE A 39 -3.16 1.58 -18.45
CA PHE A 39 -4.09 0.48 -18.33
C PHE A 39 -3.61 -0.70 -19.15
N GLY A 40 -3.61 -1.87 -18.56
CA GLY A 40 -3.16 -3.08 -19.22
C GLY A 40 -3.92 -4.32 -18.80
N TRP A 41 -3.57 -5.42 -19.42
CA TRP A 41 -4.00 -6.75 -19.03
C TRP A 41 -2.76 -7.63 -18.85
N ARG A 42 -2.66 -8.27 -17.71
CA ARG A 42 -1.56 -9.17 -17.39
C ARG A 42 -1.97 -10.61 -17.62
N PHE A 43 -1.08 -11.36 -18.24
CA PHE A 43 -1.19 -12.81 -18.37
C PHE A 43 -0.03 -13.44 -17.59
N THR A 44 -0.35 -14.25 -16.61
CA THR A 44 0.63 -14.99 -15.82
C THR A 44 0.55 -16.46 -16.20
N ALA A 45 1.65 -17.01 -16.69
CA ALA A 45 1.81 -18.45 -16.94
C ALA A 45 2.77 -19.01 -15.90
N LEU A 46 2.33 -20.02 -15.16
CA LEU A 46 3.10 -20.67 -14.12
C LEU A 46 3.63 -22.01 -14.62
N SER A 47 4.92 -22.24 -14.39
CA SER A 47 5.55 -23.54 -14.54
C SER A 47 6.31 -23.87 -13.27
N GLY A 48 5.84 -24.85 -12.51
CA GLY A 48 6.40 -25.22 -11.21
C GLY A 48 5.44 -24.96 -10.05
N SER A 49 5.97 -24.61 -8.88
CA SER A 49 5.18 -24.45 -7.66
C SER A 49 4.39 -23.13 -7.66
N GLU A 50 3.08 -23.19 -7.66
CA GLU A 50 2.20 -22.03 -7.48
C GLU A 50 2.44 -21.34 -6.14
N ILE A 51 2.62 -22.12 -5.10
CA ILE A 51 2.89 -21.64 -3.74
C ILE A 51 4.21 -20.87 -3.69
N GLY A 52 5.25 -21.41 -4.35
CA GLY A 52 6.54 -20.72 -4.48
C GLY A 52 6.41 -19.40 -5.25
N TYR A 53 5.60 -19.38 -6.31
CA TYR A 53 5.31 -18.14 -7.04
C TYR A 53 4.61 -17.11 -6.16
N ARG A 54 3.55 -17.50 -5.45
CA ARG A 54 2.80 -16.62 -4.56
C ARG A 54 3.66 -16.04 -3.45
N SER A 55 4.59 -16.81 -2.90
CA SER A 55 5.47 -16.34 -1.82
C SER A 55 6.53 -15.32 -2.26
N ILE A 56 6.81 -15.23 -3.56
CA ILE A 56 7.86 -14.35 -4.10
C ILE A 56 7.26 -13.18 -4.87
N VAL A 57 6.24 -13.43 -5.68
CA VAL A 57 5.70 -12.47 -6.66
C VAL A 57 4.25 -12.13 -6.39
N ASP A 58 3.39 -13.13 -6.20
CA ASP A 58 1.95 -13.06 -5.93
C ASP A 58 1.18 -12.08 -6.85
N ILE A 59 1.43 -12.16 -8.15
CA ILE A 59 0.81 -11.28 -9.13
C ILE A 59 -0.12 -12.11 -10.02
N PRO A 60 -1.46 -12.02 -9.84
CA PRO A 60 -2.42 -12.77 -10.65
C PRO A 60 -2.55 -12.23 -12.07
N SER A 61 -3.14 -13.06 -12.95
CA SER A 61 -3.60 -12.60 -14.26
C SER A 61 -4.85 -11.74 -14.09
N GLY A 62 -4.99 -10.70 -14.92
CA GLY A 62 -6.16 -9.83 -14.88
C GLY A 62 -5.89 -8.42 -15.40
N PRO A 63 -6.91 -7.56 -15.34
CA PRO A 63 -6.76 -6.16 -15.66
C PRO A 63 -5.84 -5.49 -14.61
N THR A 64 -4.98 -4.60 -15.07
CA THR A 64 -4.07 -3.84 -14.21
C THR A 64 -4.12 -2.37 -14.58
N LEU A 65 -4.16 -1.53 -13.57
CA LEU A 65 -3.92 -0.11 -13.68
C LEU A 65 -2.52 0.17 -13.15
N GLY A 66 -1.60 0.50 -14.04
CA GLY A 66 -0.26 0.92 -13.71
C GLY A 66 -0.25 2.28 -13.02
N PHE A 67 0.80 3.04 -13.20
CA PHE A 67 0.83 4.40 -12.69
C PHE A 67 -0.12 5.30 -13.49
N SER A 68 -1.12 5.83 -12.81
CA SER A 68 -2.09 6.75 -13.40
C SER A 68 -2.11 8.05 -12.61
N ARG A 69 -2.14 9.17 -13.33
CA ARG A 69 -2.18 10.51 -12.73
C ARG A 69 -3.09 11.41 -13.54
N ILE A 70 -3.96 12.12 -12.86
CA ILE A 70 -4.81 13.17 -13.42
C ILE A 70 -4.61 14.43 -12.58
N GLU A 71 -4.35 15.53 -13.23
CA GLU A 71 -4.17 16.83 -12.60
C GLU A 71 -5.05 17.87 -13.29
N LEU A 72 -5.83 18.59 -12.51
CA LEU A 72 -6.58 19.76 -12.95
C LEU A 72 -6.09 20.97 -12.17
N ARG A 73 -5.69 22.01 -12.87
CA ARG A 73 -5.19 23.25 -12.25
C ARG A 73 -5.88 24.46 -12.85
N SER A 74 -6.36 25.35 -12.00
CA SER A 74 -6.83 26.67 -12.41
C SER A 74 -5.64 27.61 -12.60
N PRO A 75 -5.38 28.16 -13.80
CA PRO A 75 -4.19 28.99 -14.08
C PRO A 75 -4.11 30.24 -13.22
N GLU A 76 -5.25 30.83 -12.89
CA GLU A 76 -5.33 32.09 -12.15
C GLU A 76 -5.79 31.91 -10.69
N ASN A 77 -5.90 30.67 -10.20
CA ASN A 77 -6.47 30.31 -8.89
C ASN A 77 -7.92 30.86 -8.72
N THR A 78 -8.64 30.93 -9.83
CA THR A 78 -10.03 31.40 -9.90
C THR A 78 -11.04 30.25 -9.95
N GLY A 79 -10.59 29.03 -9.78
CA GLY A 79 -11.44 27.85 -9.78
C GLY A 79 -12.60 28.02 -8.80
N ARG A 80 -13.83 27.66 -9.21
CA ARG A 80 -15.03 27.91 -8.40
C ARG A 80 -15.04 27.11 -7.10
N VAL A 81 -14.59 25.86 -7.16
CA VAL A 81 -14.60 24.93 -6.02
C VAL A 81 -13.18 24.66 -5.53
N PHE A 82 -12.25 24.37 -6.42
CA PHE A 82 -10.85 24.12 -6.13
C PHE A 82 -9.96 24.84 -7.15
N ASP A 83 -8.69 25.04 -6.84
CA ASP A 83 -7.68 25.58 -7.76
C ASP A 83 -6.78 24.46 -8.29
N ASP A 84 -6.52 23.46 -7.45
CA ASP A 84 -5.72 22.28 -7.81
C ASP A 84 -6.46 21.00 -7.39
N LEU A 85 -6.55 20.04 -8.30
CA LEU A 85 -6.98 18.66 -8.04
C LEU A 85 -5.92 17.73 -8.60
N LEU A 86 -5.44 16.83 -7.77
CA LEU A 86 -4.54 15.75 -8.13
C LEU A 86 -5.18 14.41 -7.75
N VAL A 87 -5.20 13.48 -8.68
CA VAL A 87 -5.58 12.08 -8.45
C VAL A 87 -4.47 11.20 -8.98
N GLU A 88 -3.91 10.37 -8.14
CA GLU A 88 -2.84 9.42 -8.47
C GLU A 88 -3.22 8.02 -8.02
N GLY A 89 -2.85 7.03 -8.80
CA GLY A 89 -3.04 5.62 -8.45
C GLY A 89 -1.97 4.74 -9.07
N THR A 90 -1.60 3.69 -8.37
CA THR A 90 -0.66 2.68 -8.88
C THR A 90 -0.98 1.31 -8.31
N GLY A 91 -0.69 0.26 -9.09
CA GLY A 91 -0.83 -1.12 -8.65
C GLY A 91 -2.27 -1.59 -8.42
N ILE A 92 -3.27 -0.88 -8.99
CA ILE A 92 -4.67 -1.26 -8.85
C ILE A 92 -5.00 -2.37 -9.86
N GLY A 93 -5.47 -3.51 -9.38
CA GLY A 93 -5.82 -4.65 -10.22
C GLY A 93 -5.07 -5.93 -9.84
N GLY A 94 -4.94 -6.21 -8.54
CA GLY A 94 -4.39 -7.47 -8.03
C GLY A 94 -2.88 -7.45 -7.79
N GLU A 95 -2.25 -6.30 -7.79
CA GLU A 95 -0.86 -6.21 -7.35
C GLU A 95 -0.75 -6.33 -5.83
N PRO A 96 0.33 -6.96 -5.30
CA PRO A 96 0.55 -7.09 -3.87
C PRO A 96 0.64 -5.74 -3.16
N THR A 97 1.01 -4.70 -3.91
CA THR A 97 1.10 -3.33 -3.40
C THR A 97 0.32 -2.40 -4.30
N SER A 98 -0.63 -1.68 -3.73
CA SER A 98 -1.36 -0.64 -4.44
C SER A 98 -1.43 0.63 -3.62
N SER A 99 -1.49 1.76 -4.29
CA SER A 99 -1.68 3.05 -3.64
C SER A 99 -2.61 3.96 -4.46
N PHE A 100 -3.32 4.81 -3.74
CA PHE A 100 -4.18 5.83 -4.28
C PHE A 100 -4.01 7.12 -3.48
N ARG A 101 -3.94 8.25 -4.16
CA ARG A 101 -3.87 9.56 -3.55
C ARG A 101 -4.80 10.52 -4.25
N THR A 102 -5.52 11.31 -3.49
CA THR A 102 -6.28 12.44 -3.97
C THR A 102 -5.93 13.67 -3.15
N ARG A 103 -5.58 14.74 -3.84
CA ARG A 103 -5.35 16.04 -3.22
C ARG A 103 -6.21 17.08 -3.90
N VAL A 104 -6.96 17.81 -3.10
CA VAL A 104 -7.80 18.94 -3.54
C VAL A 104 -7.36 20.16 -2.77
N ALA A 105 -7.11 21.25 -3.46
CA ALA A 105 -6.68 22.49 -2.84
C ALA A 105 -7.45 23.70 -3.40
N LYS A 106 -7.85 24.58 -2.52
CA LYS A 106 -8.34 25.92 -2.82
C LYS A 106 -7.45 26.92 -2.11
N ARG A 107 -6.71 27.69 -2.87
CA ARG A 107 -5.69 28.59 -2.35
C ARG A 107 -6.23 29.52 -1.27
N GLY A 108 -5.54 29.57 -0.14
CA GLY A 108 -5.89 30.37 1.02
C GLY A 108 -7.12 29.88 1.80
N ILE A 109 -7.87 28.90 1.31
CA ILE A 109 -9.09 28.40 1.96
C ILE A 109 -8.88 27.02 2.55
N TYR A 110 -8.55 26.01 1.73
CA TYR A 110 -8.36 24.66 2.23
C TYR A 110 -7.40 23.82 1.36
N VAL A 111 -6.83 22.81 1.98
CA VAL A 111 -6.17 21.68 1.33
C VAL A 111 -6.69 20.40 1.99
N VAL A 112 -7.06 19.44 1.17
CA VAL A 112 -7.44 18.07 1.57
C VAL A 112 -6.52 17.12 0.85
N ASP A 113 -5.78 16.28 1.57
CA ASP A 113 -4.90 15.24 1.03
C ASP A 113 -5.33 13.89 1.62
N TYR A 114 -5.86 13.01 0.78
CA TYR A 114 -6.21 11.65 1.14
C TYR A 114 -5.26 10.67 0.48
N ARG A 115 -4.78 9.69 1.25
CA ARG A 115 -3.92 8.61 0.77
C ARG A 115 -4.43 7.29 1.29
N HIS A 116 -4.47 6.33 0.40
CA HIS A 116 -4.72 4.93 0.68
C HIS A 116 -3.56 4.10 0.17
N SER A 117 -3.12 3.13 0.98
CA SER A 117 -2.12 2.15 0.56
C SER A 117 -2.52 0.76 1.06
N ARG A 118 -2.35 -0.22 0.20
CA ARG A 118 -2.63 -1.62 0.49
C ARG A 118 -1.38 -2.44 0.21
N PHE A 119 -1.05 -3.31 1.16
CA PHE A 119 0.06 -4.25 1.07
C PHE A 119 -0.48 -5.65 1.35
N GLN A 120 -0.29 -6.54 0.41
CA GLN A 120 -0.63 -7.96 0.55
C GLN A 120 0.66 -8.76 0.54
N THR A 121 0.76 -9.72 1.45
CA THR A 121 1.91 -10.62 1.54
C THR A 121 1.39 -12.04 1.71
N TYR A 122 1.95 -12.94 0.93
CA TYR A 122 1.74 -14.37 1.07
C TYR A 122 3.02 -15.00 1.61
N ASN A 123 2.89 -15.75 2.68
CA ASN A 123 3.99 -16.49 3.28
C ASN A 123 3.66 -17.97 3.26
N PHE A 124 4.69 -18.79 3.25
CA PHE A 124 4.58 -20.22 3.12
C PHE A 124 5.72 -20.93 3.85
N VAL A 125 5.38 -21.99 4.56
CA VAL A 125 6.34 -22.90 5.19
C VAL A 125 6.15 -24.29 4.60
N PRO A 126 7.15 -24.84 3.90
CA PRO A 126 7.04 -26.12 3.22
C PRO A 126 7.07 -27.35 4.15
N ASP A 127 7.64 -27.21 5.35
CA ASP A 127 7.95 -28.33 6.22
C ASP A 127 7.46 -28.16 7.64
N PHE A 128 7.29 -29.29 8.34
CA PHE A 128 6.94 -29.34 9.75
C PHE A 128 8.12 -29.07 10.67
N ALA A 129 7.84 -28.34 11.73
CA ALA A 129 8.81 -28.11 12.78
C ALA A 129 9.11 -29.38 13.62
N ASN A 130 8.27 -30.42 13.55
CA ASN A 130 8.46 -31.64 14.34
C ASN A 130 8.60 -32.88 13.44
N PRO A 131 9.82 -33.45 13.31
CA PRO A 131 10.07 -34.65 12.53
C PRO A 131 9.46 -35.93 13.11
N LEU A 132 8.85 -35.89 14.30
CA LEU A 132 8.21 -37.04 14.92
C LEU A 132 6.78 -37.30 14.39
N PHE A 133 6.17 -36.35 13.72
CA PHE A 133 4.89 -36.53 13.02
C PHE A 133 5.07 -37.08 11.61
N PHE A 134 5.77 -38.21 11.50
CA PHE A 134 6.07 -38.84 10.21
C PHE A 134 4.92 -39.69 9.65
N ASP A 135 3.71 -39.38 9.98
CA ASP A 135 2.55 -40.14 9.50
C ASP A 135 2.03 -39.69 8.13
N GLY A 136 2.83 -39.01 7.34
CA GLY A 136 2.51 -38.69 5.94
C GLY A 136 1.23 -37.87 5.71
N SER A 137 0.35 -37.82 6.67
CA SER A 137 -0.93 -37.11 6.62
C SER A 137 -0.84 -35.63 7.01
N LEU A 138 0.25 -35.22 7.61
CA LEU A 138 0.46 -33.87 8.13
C LEU A 138 1.38 -32.99 7.26
N VAL A 139 1.72 -33.43 6.07
CA VAL A 139 2.52 -32.67 5.10
C VAL A 139 1.60 -31.79 4.26
N ALA A 140 0.85 -30.93 4.90
CA ALA A 140 0.14 -29.88 4.20
C ALA A 140 1.00 -28.60 4.18
N PRO A 141 1.22 -28.00 3.02
CA PRO A 141 1.90 -26.73 2.96
C PRO A 141 1.07 -25.68 3.71
N HIS A 142 1.69 -25.06 4.72
CA HIS A 142 1.06 -23.97 5.46
C HIS A 142 1.33 -22.67 4.74
N GLY A 143 0.29 -22.13 4.09
CA GLY A 143 0.34 -20.83 3.45
C GLY A 143 -0.63 -19.89 4.14
N TRP A 144 -0.25 -18.64 4.29
CA TRP A 144 -1.11 -17.63 4.86
C TRP A 144 -1.00 -16.29 4.14
N ASP A 145 -2.16 -15.72 3.84
CA ASP A 145 -2.31 -14.39 3.28
C ASP A 145 -2.44 -13.36 4.39
N ARG A 146 -1.75 -12.26 4.24
CA ARG A 146 -1.85 -11.13 5.14
C ARG A 146 -2.01 -9.84 4.34
N GLU A 147 -3.02 -9.07 4.69
CA GLU A 147 -3.29 -7.78 4.10
C GLU A 147 -3.13 -6.67 5.14
N ARG A 148 -2.47 -5.59 4.75
CA ARG A 148 -2.37 -4.37 5.54
C ARG A 148 -2.84 -3.19 4.72
N GLN A 149 -3.77 -2.44 5.26
CA GLN A 149 -4.30 -1.20 4.70
C GLN A 149 -3.90 -0.02 5.56
N LEU A 150 -3.51 1.07 4.91
CA LEU A 150 -3.17 2.34 5.52
C LEU A 150 -3.99 3.42 4.84
N ASP A 151 -4.77 4.17 5.62
CA ASP A 151 -5.52 5.32 5.18
C ASP A 151 -5.03 6.56 5.92
N SER A 152 -4.81 7.66 5.22
CA SER A 152 -4.55 8.95 5.83
C SER A 152 -5.37 10.04 5.16
N LEU A 153 -5.94 10.91 5.98
CA LEU A 153 -6.64 12.10 5.54
C LEU A 153 -6.08 13.29 6.31
N ASP A 154 -5.55 14.26 5.60
CA ASP A 154 -5.07 15.51 6.14
C ASP A 154 -5.90 16.66 5.55
N VAL A 155 -6.47 17.48 6.42
CA VAL A 155 -7.26 18.66 6.05
C VAL A 155 -6.63 19.87 6.72
N THR A 156 -6.30 20.87 5.92
CA THR A 156 -5.83 22.17 6.40
C THR A 156 -6.79 23.23 5.89
N VAL A 157 -7.21 24.13 6.76
CA VAL A 157 -8.12 25.24 6.42
C VAL A 157 -7.46 26.57 6.77
N PHE A 158 -7.80 27.61 6.02
CA PHE A 158 -7.28 28.97 6.16
C PHE A 158 -5.74 29.03 6.06
N GLN A 159 -5.20 28.27 5.08
CA GLN A 159 -3.78 28.29 4.77
C GLN A 159 -3.27 29.71 4.52
N GLU A 160 -2.07 30.02 5.00
CA GLU A 160 -1.42 31.31 4.84
C GLU A 160 -2.09 32.48 5.62
N HIS A 161 -3.16 32.22 6.37
CA HIS A 161 -3.78 33.20 7.26
C HIS A 161 -3.08 33.25 8.64
N HIS A 162 -3.43 34.26 9.43
CA HIS A 162 -2.94 34.38 10.82
C HIS A 162 -3.38 33.20 11.69
N VAL A 163 -4.51 32.60 11.36
CA VAL A 163 -5.07 31.41 12.03
C VAL A 163 -5.26 30.35 10.98
N GLU A 164 -4.60 29.21 11.17
CA GLU A 164 -4.71 28.03 10.32
C GLU A 164 -5.23 26.85 11.15
N GLY A 165 -6.27 26.20 10.67
CA GLY A 165 -6.81 24.97 11.29
C GLY A 165 -6.29 23.74 10.57
N HIS A 166 -6.00 22.67 11.31
CA HIS A 166 -5.64 21.39 10.72
C HIS A 166 -6.37 20.25 11.42
N PHE A 167 -6.73 19.26 10.62
CA PHE A 167 -7.31 17.99 11.06
C PHE A 167 -6.61 16.86 10.31
N GLY A 168 -6.25 15.82 11.03
CA GLY A 168 -5.67 14.61 10.46
C GLY A 168 -6.38 13.37 10.99
N PHE A 169 -6.55 12.42 10.11
CA PHE A 169 -7.03 11.07 10.42
C PHE A 169 -6.05 10.07 9.83
N PHE A 170 -5.65 9.10 10.63
CA PHE A 170 -4.84 7.97 10.19
C PHE A 170 -5.48 6.67 10.66
N ARG A 171 -5.60 5.71 9.76
CA ARG A 171 -6.08 4.36 10.05
C ARG A 171 -5.07 3.34 9.54
N THR A 172 -4.78 2.36 10.36
CA THR A 172 -4.12 1.12 9.94
C THR A 172 -5.05 -0.05 10.23
N ALA A 173 -5.20 -0.94 9.28
CA ALA A 173 -5.91 -2.19 9.43
C ALA A 173 -5.04 -3.32 8.92
N GLN A 174 -5.00 -4.42 9.65
CA GLN A 174 -4.30 -5.63 9.26
C GLN A 174 -5.22 -6.81 9.47
N SER A 175 -5.44 -7.57 8.42
CA SER A 175 -6.27 -8.77 8.43
C SER A 175 -5.55 -9.92 7.74
N GLY A 176 -6.02 -11.14 7.97
CA GLY A 176 -5.53 -12.34 7.32
C GLY A 176 -5.14 -13.43 8.31
N LEU A 177 -4.41 -14.41 7.79
CA LEU A 177 -3.98 -15.55 8.55
C LEU A 177 -2.53 -15.36 9.06
N ALA A 178 -2.23 -15.94 10.18
CA ALA A 178 -0.88 -16.13 10.70
C ALA A 178 -0.73 -17.55 11.21
N LEU A 179 0.49 -18.05 11.19
CA LEU A 179 0.80 -19.32 11.80
C LEU A 179 1.08 -19.11 13.29
N GLY A 180 0.38 -19.84 14.14
CA GLY A 180 0.66 -19.94 15.56
C GLY A 180 1.24 -21.30 15.90
N THR A 181 2.09 -21.35 16.92
CA THR A 181 2.60 -22.61 17.48
C THR A 181 2.40 -22.60 18.98
N ASP A 182 1.84 -23.65 19.52
CA ASP A 182 1.83 -23.90 20.96
C ASP A 182 2.78 -25.06 21.28
N VAL A 183 3.58 -24.90 22.32
CA VAL A 183 4.61 -25.86 22.75
C VAL A 183 4.33 -26.21 24.20
N SER A 184 3.26 -26.94 24.43
CA SER A 184 2.97 -27.42 25.80
C SER A 184 3.53 -28.82 26.08
N SER A 185 3.33 -29.76 25.19
CA SER A 185 3.93 -31.12 25.25
C SER A 185 4.35 -31.59 23.86
N ASP A 186 3.63 -31.19 22.85
CA ASP A 186 3.92 -31.35 21.42
C ASP A 186 3.77 -30.01 20.72
N THR A 187 4.49 -29.83 19.61
CA THR A 187 4.36 -28.61 18.81
C THR A 187 3.08 -28.71 17.99
N LEU A 188 2.04 -28.01 18.42
CA LEU A 188 0.80 -27.89 17.72
C LEU A 188 0.84 -26.64 16.83
N VAL A 189 0.59 -26.83 15.56
CA VAL A 189 0.47 -25.74 14.58
C VAL A 189 -1.00 -25.43 14.40
N PHE A 190 -1.37 -24.18 14.48
CA PHE A 190 -2.74 -23.73 14.29
C PHE A 190 -2.79 -22.44 13.48
N ASP A 191 -3.89 -22.26 12.77
CA ASP A 191 -4.16 -21.04 12.04
C ASP A 191 -4.69 -19.96 13.01
N ARG A 192 -4.06 -18.80 12.97
CA ARG A 192 -4.46 -17.63 13.74
C ARG A 192 -5.05 -16.58 12.82
N ASN A 193 -6.32 -16.29 12.98
CA ASN A 193 -6.94 -15.16 12.32
C ASN A 193 -6.53 -13.87 13.03
N LEU A 194 -6.05 -12.93 12.26
CA LEU A 194 -5.67 -11.60 12.72
C LEU A 194 -6.66 -10.57 12.20
N ASP A 195 -7.20 -9.78 13.09
CA ASP A 195 -7.95 -8.56 12.76
C ASP A 195 -7.50 -7.45 13.74
N ASN A 196 -6.46 -6.75 13.33
CA ASN A 196 -5.83 -5.71 14.13
C ASN A 196 -6.02 -4.37 13.43
N GLY A 197 -6.26 -3.34 14.21
CA GLY A 197 -6.36 -2.02 13.65
C GLY A 197 -6.08 -0.92 14.64
N GLY A 198 -5.76 0.24 14.10
CA GLY A 198 -5.56 1.44 14.87
C GLY A 198 -6.10 2.64 14.11
N GLN A 199 -6.60 3.59 14.85
CA GLN A 199 -7.06 4.87 14.35
C GLN A 199 -6.42 5.97 15.18
N ASP A 200 -5.93 6.99 14.52
CA ASP A 200 -5.36 8.19 15.13
C ASP A 200 -6.06 9.42 14.56
N TYR A 201 -6.58 10.23 15.44
CA TYR A 201 -7.23 11.50 15.12
C TYR A 201 -6.38 12.60 15.68
N ARG A 202 -6.08 13.61 14.88
CA ARG A 202 -5.39 14.81 15.30
C ARG A 202 -6.14 16.03 14.85
N GLY A 203 -6.19 17.02 15.70
CA GLY A 203 -6.81 18.31 15.37
C GLY A 203 -6.10 19.42 16.08
N GLY A 204 -5.93 20.57 15.42
CA GLY A 204 -5.21 21.65 16.01
C GLY A 204 -5.36 22.95 15.26
N VAL A 205 -4.74 23.96 15.84
CA VAL A 205 -4.72 25.33 15.31
C VAL A 205 -3.30 25.85 15.38
N THR A 206 -2.88 26.49 14.31
CA THR A 206 -1.61 27.23 14.23
C THR A 206 -1.90 28.72 14.14
N LEU A 207 -1.32 29.47 15.04
CA LEU A 207 -1.40 30.92 15.09
C LEU A 207 -0.07 31.50 14.58
N ARG A 208 -0.15 32.42 13.62
CA ARG A 208 1.02 33.05 12.97
C ARG A 208 1.04 34.56 13.23
N TRP A 209 2.09 35.00 13.86
CA TRP A 209 2.44 36.42 13.98
C TRP A 209 3.81 36.69 13.31
N PRO A 210 4.18 37.93 13.05
CA PRO A 210 5.44 38.22 12.36
C PRO A 210 6.68 37.61 13.01
N THR A 211 6.67 37.43 14.34
CA THR A 211 7.81 36.92 15.12
C THR A 211 7.51 35.60 15.85
N TRP A 212 6.27 35.15 15.87
CA TRP A 212 5.86 33.97 16.65
C TRP A 212 5.00 33.03 15.80
N LEU A 213 5.26 31.73 15.94
CA LEU A 213 4.42 30.64 15.46
C LEU A 213 4.06 29.78 16.67
N VAL A 214 2.77 29.65 16.95
CA VAL A 214 2.26 28.82 18.04
C VAL A 214 1.31 27.79 17.43
N THR A 215 1.61 26.52 17.63
CA THR A 215 0.75 25.40 17.24
C THR A 215 0.26 24.67 18.48
N VAL A 216 -1.05 24.51 18.56
CA VAL A 216 -1.70 23.67 19.57
C VAL A 216 -2.37 22.51 18.85
N GLU A 217 -2.00 21.29 19.23
CA GLU A 217 -2.53 20.05 18.62
C GLU A 217 -2.97 19.07 19.69
N GLN A 218 -4.12 18.46 19.50
CA GLN A 218 -4.64 17.35 20.27
C GLN A 218 -4.63 16.09 19.42
N ARG A 219 -4.18 14.95 20.00
CA ARG A 219 -4.20 13.63 19.36
C ARG A 219 -4.97 12.65 20.23
N ILE A 220 -5.73 11.78 19.56
CA ILE A 220 -6.47 10.68 20.18
C ILE A 220 -6.26 9.44 19.32
N GLY A 221 -5.61 8.44 19.91
CA GLY A 221 -5.37 7.15 19.26
C GLY A 221 -6.24 6.05 19.87
N VAL A 222 -6.77 5.18 19.03
CA VAL A 222 -7.50 3.97 19.42
C VAL A 222 -6.88 2.79 18.72
N PHE A 223 -6.60 1.73 19.45
CA PHE A 223 -6.07 0.49 18.93
C PHE A 223 -6.96 -0.67 19.35
N TYR A 224 -7.20 -1.59 18.43
CA TYR A 224 -7.87 -2.85 18.71
C TYR A 224 -7.07 -4.02 18.14
N ARG A 225 -7.15 -5.15 18.81
CA ARG A 225 -6.56 -6.40 18.38
C ARG A 225 -7.54 -7.53 18.65
N VAL A 226 -7.90 -8.24 17.60
CA VAL A 226 -8.73 -9.44 17.71
C VAL A 226 -7.95 -10.58 17.09
N GLU A 227 -7.71 -11.61 17.86
CA GLU A 227 -7.05 -12.83 17.42
C GLU A 227 -7.96 -14.00 17.77
N SER A 228 -8.19 -14.87 16.83
CA SER A 228 -8.90 -16.12 17.03
C SER A 228 -8.07 -17.27 16.45
N ASP A 229 -7.81 -18.25 17.29
CA ASP A 229 -7.07 -19.44 16.92
C ASP A 229 -8.05 -20.52 16.46
N SER A 230 -7.77 -21.15 15.33
CA SER A 230 -8.49 -22.31 14.84
C SER A 230 -7.51 -23.46 14.61
N ALA A 231 -7.70 -24.56 15.33
CA ALA A 231 -7.01 -25.78 15.01
C ALA A 231 -7.81 -26.52 13.93
N ASP A 232 -7.14 -27.03 12.92
CA ASP A 232 -7.79 -27.92 11.95
C ASP A 232 -8.24 -29.19 12.69
N PRO A 233 -9.55 -29.46 12.80
CA PRO A 233 -10.06 -30.61 13.53
C PRO A 233 -9.64 -31.96 12.90
N THR A 234 -9.10 -31.94 11.68
CA THR A 234 -8.60 -33.16 11.02
C THR A 234 -7.24 -33.59 11.53
N VAL A 235 -6.53 -32.70 12.25
CA VAL A 235 -5.18 -32.95 12.79
C VAL A 235 -5.22 -33.50 14.22
N VAL A 236 -6.35 -33.40 14.93
CA VAL A 236 -6.51 -33.85 16.32
C VAL A 236 -7.30 -35.16 16.35
N THR A 237 -6.76 -36.21 15.79
CA THR A 237 -7.14 -37.58 16.20
C THR A 237 -6.13 -38.04 17.25
N CYS A 238 -6.46 -37.77 18.49
CA CYS A 238 -5.81 -38.50 19.59
C CYS A 238 -6.21 -40.00 19.47
N PRO A 239 -5.25 -40.90 19.55
CA PRO A 239 -5.49 -42.33 19.56
C PRO A 239 -6.23 -42.76 20.84
#